data_7d248252a2e0765794f8f9f68a9b88ff
#
_entry.id   7d248252a2e0765794f8f9f68a9b88ff
#
_cell.length_a   1.000
_cell.length_b   1.000
_cell.length_c   1.000
_cell.angle_alpha   90.00
_cell.angle_beta   90.00
_cell.angle_gamma   90.00
#
_symmetry.space_group_name_H-M   'P 1'
#
loop_
_entity.id
_entity.type
_entity.pdbx_description
1 polymer ?
#
loop_
_entity_poly.entity_id
_entity_poly.type
_entity_poly.pdbx_seq_one_letter_code
_entity_poly.pdbx_strand_id
1 'polypeptide(L)'
;MSETLFFELLQVALGRRERLSSTPTEREWTELFEMSQKQAVAGVAFEGVERLQPQIPRELLLQWFAISEQIKKRNILMNQRAVEVTRIFADAGFRSCILKGQGNNLLYPNPYVRNSGDIDIWIDAKRKDITKFVKSKCPEAEDGERHIHFPVFKDVEVEVHYVPCSSNVPKYNKQLQLFFQTHAEEQFSYKVTLPDTEGNVSVPTSEFNMIHQLSHVMSHFFTEGVGLRHFVDYYYVLRKYKVGSGEFRDHIVATLKDTGMLRFAQGVMWVEKECLGLEEQFLIVEPEENIGQLIFQEMLAGGNFGRHDQRYTFRKQGYLARGATDVFRLIKLAPLFPSVSFWTIVGKVKNQRWKVTR
;
A
#
# COMPACT_ATOMS: atom_id res chain seq x y z
N MET A 1 -7.22 25.16 4.91
CA MET A 1 -5.89 25.65 5.29
C MET A 1 -5.04 24.54 5.86
N SER A 2 -5.50 23.80 6.84
CA SER A 2 -4.75 22.66 7.44
C SER A 2 -4.41 21.54 6.44
N GLU A 3 -5.28 21.28 5.45
CA GLU A 3 -5.01 20.30 4.39
C GLU A 3 -3.80 20.71 3.53
N THR A 4 -3.72 21.96 3.10
CA THR A 4 -2.56 22.48 2.35
C THR A 4 -1.28 22.35 3.17
N LEU A 5 -1.31 22.80 4.42
CA LEU A 5 -0.16 22.70 5.33
C LEU A 5 0.26 21.24 5.59
N PHE A 6 -0.70 20.31 5.60
CA PHE A 6 -0.40 18.89 5.77
C PHE A 6 0.41 18.33 4.58
N PHE A 7 0.00 18.62 3.35
CA PHE A 7 0.77 18.20 2.18
C PHE A 7 2.11 18.92 2.07
N GLU A 8 2.17 20.21 2.45
CA GLU A 8 3.42 20.94 2.54
C GLU A 8 4.39 20.31 3.56
N LEU A 9 3.89 19.89 4.73
CA LEU A 9 4.69 19.17 5.73
C LEU A 9 5.23 17.85 5.18
N LEU A 10 4.41 17.09 4.45
CA LEU A 10 4.87 15.87 3.78
C LEU A 10 5.90 16.18 2.69
N GLN A 11 5.70 17.23 1.89
CA GLN A 11 6.69 17.66 0.90
C GLN A 11 8.02 18.05 1.55
N VAL A 12 7.98 18.66 2.75
CA VAL A 12 9.20 18.90 3.54
C VAL A 12 9.84 17.57 3.95
N ALA A 13 9.07 16.63 4.46
CA ALA A 13 9.56 15.30 4.83
C ALA A 13 10.19 14.56 3.64
N LEU A 14 9.60 14.70 2.46
CA LEU A 14 10.07 14.10 1.20
C LEU A 14 11.23 14.87 0.55
N GLY A 15 11.65 16.01 1.13
CA GLY A 15 12.72 16.85 0.60
C GLY A 15 12.35 17.59 -0.69
N ARG A 16 11.06 17.91 -0.86
CA ARG A 16 10.51 18.66 -2.01
C ARG A 16 10.27 20.13 -1.70
N ARG A 17 10.34 20.47 -0.44
CA ARG A 17 10.08 21.82 0.08
C ARG A 17 10.97 22.07 1.30
N GLU A 18 11.37 23.32 1.52
CA GLU A 18 12.19 23.70 2.66
C GLU A 18 11.37 24.27 3.83
N ARG A 19 10.18 24.81 3.56
CA ARG A 19 9.35 25.51 4.57
C ARG A 19 7.87 25.42 4.23
N LEU A 20 7.02 25.61 5.23
CA LEU A 20 5.57 25.78 5.04
C LEU A 20 5.25 27.18 4.49
N SER A 21 4.11 27.32 3.84
CA SER A 21 3.62 28.60 3.30
C SER A 21 3.24 29.61 4.38
N SER A 22 2.86 29.11 5.56
CA SER A 22 2.59 29.91 6.76
C SER A 22 2.99 29.14 8.02
N THR A 23 3.17 29.85 9.13
CA THR A 23 3.40 29.23 10.44
C THR A 23 2.08 28.67 10.98
N PRO A 24 1.95 27.35 11.20
CA PRO A 24 0.73 26.78 11.75
C PRO A 24 0.48 27.28 13.19
N THR A 25 -0.77 27.52 13.52
CA THR A 25 -1.24 27.75 14.89
C THR A 25 -1.20 26.42 15.68
N GLU A 26 -1.32 26.50 17.02
CA GLU A 26 -1.37 25.29 17.87
C GLU A 26 -2.50 24.33 17.46
N ARG A 27 -3.66 24.87 17.09
CA ARG A 27 -4.78 24.08 16.58
C ARG A 27 -4.44 23.40 15.26
N GLU A 28 -3.83 24.11 14.32
CA GLU A 28 -3.43 23.52 13.03
C GLU A 28 -2.37 22.43 13.22
N TRP A 29 -1.41 22.59 14.13
CA TRP A 29 -0.47 21.51 14.47
C TRP A 29 -1.18 20.26 15.00
N THR A 30 -2.22 20.41 15.81
CA THR A 30 -3.05 19.30 16.28
C THR A 30 -3.76 18.62 15.10
N GLU A 31 -4.36 19.40 14.19
CA GLU A 31 -5.03 18.89 12.99
C GLU A 31 -4.04 18.16 12.06
N LEU A 32 -2.82 18.68 11.87
CA LEU A 32 -1.76 18.01 11.09
C LEU A 32 -1.36 16.65 11.70
N PHE A 33 -1.22 16.60 13.01
CA PHE A 33 -0.94 15.36 13.73
C PHE A 33 -2.05 14.34 13.55
N GLU A 34 -3.31 14.71 13.76
CA GLU A 34 -4.47 13.83 13.57
C GLU A 34 -4.59 13.33 12.12
N MET A 35 -4.37 14.21 11.13
CA MET A 35 -4.34 13.81 9.73
C MET A 35 -3.23 12.81 9.44
N SER A 36 -2.04 13.00 10.02
CA SER A 36 -0.92 12.08 9.85
C SER A 36 -1.20 10.67 10.37
N GLN A 37 -1.93 10.58 11.47
CA GLN A 37 -2.39 9.30 12.05
C GLN A 37 -3.49 8.68 11.19
N LYS A 38 -4.50 9.47 10.81
CA LYS A 38 -5.62 9.03 9.97
C LYS A 38 -5.13 8.44 8.64
N GLN A 39 -4.08 9.01 8.07
CA GLN A 39 -3.49 8.63 6.79
C GLN A 39 -2.35 7.60 6.91
N ALA A 40 -2.03 7.16 8.14
CA ALA A 40 -0.93 6.24 8.47
C ALA A 40 0.44 6.70 7.95
N VAL A 41 0.74 7.98 8.08
CA VAL A 41 2.01 8.61 7.70
C VAL A 41 2.65 9.41 8.85
N ALA A 42 2.27 9.12 10.10
CA ALA A 42 2.71 9.88 11.27
C ALA A 42 4.25 9.90 11.42
N GLY A 43 4.95 8.79 11.15
CA GLY A 43 6.40 8.75 11.19
C GLY A 43 7.04 9.59 10.07
N VAL A 44 6.49 9.50 8.84
CA VAL A 44 6.97 10.32 7.71
C VAL A 44 6.74 11.81 7.98
N ALA A 45 5.55 12.19 8.44
CA ALA A 45 5.24 13.58 8.74
C ALA A 45 6.12 14.14 9.88
N PHE A 46 6.49 13.28 10.85
CA PHE A 46 7.42 13.65 11.92
C PHE A 46 8.82 14.00 11.41
N GLU A 47 9.32 13.34 10.36
CA GLU A 47 10.57 13.73 9.67
C GLU A 47 10.50 15.18 9.15
N GLY A 48 9.32 15.61 8.67
CA GLY A 48 9.09 17.01 8.28
C GLY A 48 9.15 17.96 9.46
N VAL A 49 8.59 17.57 10.60
CA VAL A 49 8.68 18.33 11.85
C VAL A 49 10.13 18.46 12.31
N GLU A 50 10.90 17.39 12.31
CA GLU A 50 12.32 17.39 12.69
C GLU A 50 13.17 18.30 11.79
N ARG A 51 12.87 18.33 10.47
CA ARG A 51 13.59 19.19 9.52
C ARG A 51 13.26 20.68 9.70
N LEU A 52 11.99 20.99 9.98
CA LEU A 52 11.54 22.37 10.17
C LEU A 52 11.95 22.94 11.53
N GLN A 53 12.08 22.10 12.55
CA GLN A 53 12.30 22.49 13.96
C GLN A 53 11.34 23.62 14.42
N PRO A 54 10.02 23.49 14.18
CA PRO A 54 9.07 24.54 14.45
C PRO A 54 8.76 24.63 15.94
N GLN A 55 8.17 25.77 16.34
CA GLN A 55 7.57 25.89 17.66
C GLN A 55 6.22 25.15 17.68
N ILE A 56 6.19 23.97 18.29
CA ILE A 56 5.00 23.16 18.51
C ILE A 56 4.74 23.06 20.02
N PRO A 57 3.47 22.99 20.48
CA PRO A 57 3.16 22.72 21.89
C PRO A 57 3.91 21.47 22.36
N ARG A 58 4.60 21.61 23.49
CA ARG A 58 5.52 20.56 24.01
C ARG A 58 4.84 19.21 24.17
N GLU A 59 3.61 19.19 24.64
CA GLU A 59 2.85 17.94 24.82
C GLU A 59 2.57 17.25 23.48
N LEU A 60 2.18 18.01 22.45
CA LEU A 60 1.95 17.49 21.12
C LEU A 60 3.23 16.96 20.48
N LEU A 61 4.35 17.67 20.63
CA LEU A 61 5.64 17.23 20.14
C LEU A 61 6.06 15.91 20.78
N LEU A 62 5.91 15.78 22.11
CA LEU A 62 6.21 14.53 22.82
C LEU A 62 5.30 13.37 22.41
N GLN A 63 4.01 13.62 22.17
CA GLN A 63 3.08 12.61 21.66
C GLN A 63 3.51 12.13 20.25
N TRP A 64 3.85 13.06 19.36
CA TRP A 64 4.25 12.71 17.99
C TRP A 64 5.57 11.92 17.98
N PHE A 65 6.55 12.39 18.76
CA PHE A 65 7.81 11.67 18.97
C PHE A 65 7.58 10.25 19.51
N ALA A 66 6.73 10.10 20.53
CA ALA A 66 6.43 8.78 21.10
C ALA A 66 5.81 7.82 20.05
N ILE A 67 4.93 8.33 19.18
CA ILE A 67 4.36 7.54 18.08
C ILE A 67 5.43 7.18 17.05
N SER A 68 6.31 8.11 16.69
CA SER A 68 7.42 7.84 15.76
C SER A 68 8.34 6.74 16.30
N GLU A 69 8.67 6.79 17.58
CA GLU A 69 9.49 5.74 18.24
C GLU A 69 8.75 4.38 18.30
N GLN A 70 7.41 4.37 18.47
CA GLN A 70 6.64 3.13 18.40
C GLN A 70 6.66 2.55 16.97
N ILE A 71 6.54 3.39 15.94
CA ILE A 71 6.63 2.99 14.53
C ILE A 71 8.01 2.38 14.26
N LYS A 72 9.09 3.01 14.72
CA LYS A 72 10.46 2.50 14.60
C LYS A 72 10.61 1.13 15.26
N LYS A 73 10.19 0.98 16.52
CA LYS A 73 10.23 -0.31 17.23
C LYS A 73 9.44 -1.39 16.50
N ARG A 74 8.27 -1.02 15.97
CA ARG A 74 7.45 -1.94 15.16
C ARG A 74 8.19 -2.38 13.90
N ASN A 75 8.88 -1.48 13.20
CA ASN A 75 9.65 -1.82 11.98
C ASN A 75 10.81 -2.76 12.29
N ILE A 76 11.53 -2.57 13.38
CA ILE A 76 12.60 -3.47 13.82
C ILE A 76 12.04 -4.89 14.05
N LEU A 77 10.93 -5.00 14.79
CA LEU A 77 10.25 -6.27 15.02
C LEU A 77 9.79 -6.92 13.70
N MET A 78 9.17 -6.13 12.80
CA MET A 78 8.70 -6.61 11.51
C MET A 78 9.84 -7.14 10.64
N ASN A 79 11.01 -6.48 10.66
CA ASN A 79 12.20 -6.93 9.94
C ASN A 79 12.66 -8.31 10.46
N GLN A 80 12.73 -8.50 11.78
CA GLN A 80 13.08 -9.77 12.40
C GLN A 80 12.10 -10.88 12.02
N ARG A 81 10.79 -10.60 12.09
CA ARG A 81 9.74 -11.56 11.73
C ARG A 81 9.72 -11.90 10.23
N ALA A 82 10.05 -10.94 9.35
CA ALA A 82 10.17 -11.19 7.92
C ALA A 82 11.32 -12.16 7.60
N VAL A 83 12.47 -12.01 8.25
CA VAL A 83 13.60 -12.95 8.13
C VAL A 83 13.20 -14.33 8.69
N GLU A 84 12.55 -14.36 9.85
CA GLU A 84 12.14 -15.62 10.51
C GLU A 84 11.12 -16.40 9.67
N VAL A 85 10.08 -15.74 9.16
CA VAL A 85 9.09 -16.43 8.30
C VAL A 85 9.70 -16.87 6.97
N THR A 86 10.61 -16.10 6.39
CA THR A 86 11.37 -16.50 5.19
C THR A 86 12.14 -17.79 5.46
N ARG A 87 12.80 -17.90 6.62
CA ARG A 87 13.53 -19.12 7.02
C ARG A 87 12.60 -20.31 7.21
N ILE A 88 11.44 -20.12 7.86
CA ILE A 88 10.43 -21.20 8.04
C ILE A 88 10.03 -21.81 6.70
N PHE A 89 9.83 -21.00 5.66
CA PHE A 89 9.53 -21.51 4.33
C PHE A 89 10.74 -22.13 3.63
N ALA A 90 11.92 -21.53 3.75
CA ALA A 90 13.16 -22.05 3.18
C ALA A 90 13.53 -23.43 3.74
N ASP A 91 13.40 -23.66 5.06
CA ASP A 91 13.63 -24.94 5.73
C ASP A 91 12.65 -26.03 5.25
N ALA A 92 11.50 -25.64 4.73
CA ALA A 92 10.51 -26.53 4.11
C ALA A 92 10.72 -26.71 2.59
N GLY A 93 11.77 -26.10 2.02
CA GLY A 93 12.10 -26.20 0.60
C GLY A 93 11.35 -25.23 -0.31
N PHE A 94 10.69 -24.21 0.24
CA PHE A 94 9.98 -23.19 -0.53
C PHE A 94 10.83 -21.94 -0.71
N ARG A 95 10.86 -21.38 -1.93
CA ARG A 95 11.34 -20.03 -2.16
C ARG A 95 10.23 -19.03 -1.82
N SER A 96 10.60 -17.87 -1.32
CA SER A 96 9.65 -16.82 -0.92
C SER A 96 10.15 -15.42 -1.28
N CYS A 97 9.22 -14.48 -1.41
CA CYS A 97 9.49 -13.07 -1.64
C CYS A 97 8.60 -12.23 -0.73
N ILE A 98 9.20 -11.35 0.07
CA ILE A 98 8.47 -10.38 0.91
C ILE A 98 7.94 -9.28 0.00
N LEU A 99 6.62 -9.26 -0.17
CA LEU A 99 5.94 -8.23 -0.95
C LEU A 99 5.78 -6.96 -0.10
N LYS A 100 5.86 -5.78 -0.71
CA LYS A 100 5.59 -4.50 -0.01
C LYS A 100 6.42 -4.33 1.30
N GLY A 101 5.78 -3.74 2.33
CA GLY A 101 6.24 -3.70 3.72
C GLY A 101 7.73 -3.41 3.87
N GLN A 102 8.44 -4.39 4.38
CA GLN A 102 9.86 -4.28 4.73
C GLN A 102 10.76 -4.04 3.51
N GLY A 103 10.40 -4.59 2.35
CA GLY A 103 11.11 -4.30 1.09
C GLY A 103 10.99 -2.82 0.70
N ASN A 104 9.79 -2.24 0.85
CA ASN A 104 9.57 -0.82 0.55
C ASN A 104 10.26 0.10 1.57
N ASN A 105 10.39 -0.31 2.84
CA ASN A 105 11.11 0.48 3.84
C ASN A 105 12.52 0.84 3.40
N LEU A 106 13.20 -0.05 2.65
CA LEU A 106 14.54 0.16 2.12
C LEU A 106 14.63 1.27 1.05
N LEU A 107 13.49 1.71 0.52
CA LEU A 107 13.43 2.80 -0.44
C LEU A 107 13.39 4.17 0.24
N TYR A 108 12.98 4.21 1.52
CA TYR A 108 12.93 5.44 2.32
C TYR A 108 14.35 5.82 2.79
N PRO A 109 14.66 7.13 2.86
CA PRO A 109 15.91 7.60 3.47
C PRO A 109 16.10 7.10 4.90
N ASN A 110 15.01 7.09 5.68
CA ASN A 110 14.93 6.47 6.99
C ASN A 110 13.97 5.26 6.93
N PRO A 111 14.46 4.02 6.97
CA PRO A 111 13.63 2.82 6.79
C PRO A 111 12.67 2.53 7.95
N TYR A 112 12.71 3.34 9.01
CA TYR A 112 11.92 3.09 10.21
C TYR A 112 10.66 3.95 10.35
N VAL A 113 10.44 4.93 9.46
CA VAL A 113 9.33 5.89 9.60
C VAL A 113 8.02 5.44 8.94
N ARG A 114 8.06 4.40 8.14
CA ARG A 114 6.87 3.85 7.48
C ARG A 114 5.98 3.11 8.47
N ASN A 115 4.69 3.43 8.49
CA ASN A 115 3.71 2.67 9.29
C ASN A 115 3.53 1.26 8.74
N SER A 116 4.12 0.27 9.40
CA SER A 116 4.01 -1.16 9.02
C SER A 116 2.75 -1.79 9.63
N GLY A 117 2.11 -2.69 8.90
CA GLY A 117 0.94 -3.46 9.33
C GLY A 117 1.25 -4.93 9.53
N ASP A 118 1.21 -5.67 8.44
CA ASP A 118 1.37 -7.10 8.27
C ASP A 118 2.60 -7.45 7.44
N ILE A 119 2.93 -8.73 7.38
CA ILE A 119 3.95 -9.27 6.47
C ILE A 119 3.22 -10.03 5.36
N ASP A 120 3.34 -9.52 4.14
CA ASP A 120 2.90 -10.20 2.93
C ASP A 120 4.07 -11.01 2.36
N ILE A 121 3.95 -12.33 2.32
CA ILE A 121 4.98 -13.21 1.79
C ILE A 121 4.42 -14.04 0.63
N TRP A 122 5.00 -13.90 -0.56
CA TRP A 122 4.66 -14.68 -1.74
C TRP A 122 5.51 -15.93 -1.83
N ILE A 123 4.90 -17.09 -2.04
CA ILE A 123 5.57 -18.40 -2.07
C ILE A 123 5.57 -18.95 -3.50
N ASP A 124 6.74 -19.42 -3.94
CA ASP A 124 6.93 -20.10 -5.22
C ASP A 124 6.47 -21.56 -5.13
N ALA A 125 5.18 -21.77 -5.05
CA ALA A 125 4.58 -23.09 -5.02
C ALA A 125 3.09 -23.06 -5.42
N LYS A 126 2.52 -24.22 -5.67
CA LYS A 126 1.08 -24.34 -5.93
C LYS A 126 0.29 -24.08 -4.64
N ARG A 127 -0.85 -23.43 -4.76
CA ARG A 127 -1.77 -23.15 -3.63
C ARG A 127 -1.96 -24.39 -2.72
N LYS A 128 -2.18 -25.58 -3.31
CA LYS A 128 -2.38 -26.83 -2.55
C LYS A 128 -1.23 -27.12 -1.59
N ASP A 129 0.00 -26.93 -2.05
CA ASP A 129 1.21 -27.26 -1.28
C ASP A 129 1.44 -26.21 -0.19
N ILE A 130 1.22 -24.93 -0.50
CA ILE A 130 1.25 -23.83 0.48
C ILE A 130 0.22 -24.07 1.59
N THR A 131 -1.06 -24.30 1.22
CA THR A 131 -2.15 -24.52 2.19
C THR A 131 -1.87 -25.74 3.06
N LYS A 132 -1.37 -26.85 2.47
CA LYS A 132 -0.99 -28.04 3.22
C LYS A 132 0.11 -27.75 4.24
N PHE A 133 1.16 -27.00 3.83
CA PHE A 133 2.27 -26.64 4.72
C PHE A 133 1.79 -25.73 5.85
N VAL A 134 1.11 -24.63 5.53
CA VAL A 134 0.61 -23.68 6.54
C VAL A 134 -0.28 -24.36 7.55
N LYS A 135 -1.26 -25.16 7.10
CA LYS A 135 -2.18 -25.90 7.99
C LYS A 135 -1.49 -27.01 8.78
N SER A 136 -0.36 -27.55 8.33
CA SER A 136 0.43 -28.49 9.12
C SER A 136 1.11 -27.84 10.32
N LYS A 137 1.38 -26.53 10.26
CA LYS A 137 1.97 -25.73 11.34
C LYS A 137 0.90 -25.05 12.20
N CYS A 138 -0.16 -24.53 11.57
CA CYS A 138 -1.26 -23.82 12.18
C CYS A 138 -2.58 -24.35 11.60
N PRO A 139 -3.20 -25.40 12.20
CA PRO A 139 -4.45 -26.02 11.70
C PRO A 139 -5.61 -25.04 11.58
N GLU A 140 -5.64 -24.01 12.44
CA GLU A 140 -6.65 -22.94 12.49
C GLU A 140 -6.47 -21.88 11.40
N ALA A 141 -5.41 -21.95 10.57
CA ALA A 141 -5.12 -20.96 9.54
C ALA A 141 -6.31 -20.79 8.57
N GLU A 142 -6.76 -19.54 8.42
CA GLU A 142 -7.88 -19.17 7.55
C GLU A 142 -7.43 -19.05 6.10
N ASP A 143 -8.00 -19.90 5.24
CA ASP A 143 -7.71 -19.94 3.81
C ASP A 143 -8.64 -19.01 3.05
N GLY A 144 -8.11 -17.89 2.56
CA GLY A 144 -8.77 -16.92 1.70
C GLY A 144 -8.58 -17.22 0.21
N GLU A 145 -9.15 -16.38 -0.63
CA GLU A 145 -9.05 -16.51 -2.10
C GLU A 145 -7.63 -16.22 -2.62
N ARG A 146 -6.96 -15.21 -2.07
CA ARG A 146 -5.68 -14.67 -2.54
C ARG A 146 -4.49 -15.08 -1.67
N HIS A 147 -4.72 -15.27 -0.39
CA HIS A 147 -3.72 -15.62 0.62
C HIS A 147 -4.33 -16.53 1.68
N ILE A 148 -3.49 -17.15 2.47
CA ILE A 148 -3.84 -17.83 3.71
C ILE A 148 -3.19 -17.09 4.88
N HIS A 149 -3.97 -16.81 5.94
CA HIS A 149 -3.44 -16.25 7.18
C HIS A 149 -2.57 -17.30 7.87
N PHE A 150 -1.35 -16.92 8.24
CA PHE A 150 -0.41 -17.81 8.91
C PHE A 150 -0.11 -17.29 10.32
N PRO A 151 -0.88 -17.66 11.35
CA PRO A 151 -0.73 -17.16 12.72
C PRO A 151 0.47 -17.78 13.44
N VAL A 152 1.63 -17.80 12.79
CA VAL A 152 2.88 -18.35 13.32
C VAL A 152 3.49 -17.47 14.42
N PHE A 153 3.19 -16.16 14.38
CA PHE A 153 3.61 -15.21 15.40
C PHE A 153 2.39 -14.65 16.12
N LYS A 154 2.57 -14.31 17.43
CA LYS A 154 1.53 -13.66 18.25
C LYS A 154 1.51 -12.15 18.10
N ASP A 155 2.61 -11.57 17.63
CA ASP A 155 2.90 -10.13 17.61
C ASP A 155 2.85 -9.51 16.21
N VAL A 156 2.88 -10.34 15.15
CA VAL A 156 2.85 -9.91 13.76
C VAL A 156 1.93 -10.81 12.95
N GLU A 157 1.02 -10.21 12.20
CA GLU A 157 0.19 -10.91 11.21
C GLU A 157 1.02 -11.25 9.97
N VAL A 158 0.85 -12.48 9.46
CA VAL A 158 1.50 -12.94 8.23
C VAL A 158 0.44 -13.42 7.24
N GLU A 159 0.45 -12.84 6.05
CA GLU A 159 -0.37 -13.25 4.92
C GLU A 159 0.49 -13.95 3.88
N VAL A 160 0.22 -15.23 3.68
CA VAL A 160 0.95 -16.07 2.72
C VAL A 160 0.23 -16.05 1.38
N HIS A 161 0.77 -15.32 0.44
CA HIS A 161 0.18 -15.06 -0.87
C HIS A 161 0.43 -16.20 -1.86
N TYR A 162 -0.65 -16.63 -2.53
CA TYR A 162 -0.59 -17.57 -3.66
C TYR A 162 -0.16 -16.88 -4.96
N VAL A 163 -0.51 -15.60 -5.06
CA VAL A 163 -0.15 -14.68 -6.15
C VAL A 163 0.05 -13.29 -5.57
N PRO A 164 0.94 -12.44 -6.14
CA PRO A 164 1.25 -11.13 -5.56
C PRO A 164 0.03 -10.21 -5.42
N CYS A 165 -0.83 -10.17 -6.42
CA CYS A 165 -2.08 -9.43 -6.44
C CYS A 165 -3.04 -10.04 -7.46
N SER A 166 -4.32 -9.62 -7.46
CA SER A 166 -5.29 -10.03 -8.46
C SER A 166 -6.25 -8.89 -8.82
N SER A 167 -6.78 -8.93 -10.03
CA SER A 167 -7.84 -8.02 -10.50
C SER A 167 -9.19 -8.72 -10.50
N ASN A 168 -10.25 -8.00 -10.14
CA ASN A 168 -11.62 -8.51 -10.25
C ASN A 168 -12.09 -8.64 -11.70
N VAL A 169 -11.46 -7.95 -12.66
CA VAL A 169 -11.77 -8.02 -14.08
C VAL A 169 -11.05 -9.22 -14.70
N PRO A 170 -11.75 -10.28 -15.18
CA PRO A 170 -11.10 -11.53 -15.60
C PRO A 170 -10.04 -11.35 -16.68
N LYS A 171 -10.32 -10.50 -17.68
CA LYS A 171 -9.36 -10.19 -18.77
C LYS A 171 -8.08 -9.57 -18.20
N TYR A 172 -8.19 -8.57 -17.35
CA TYR A 172 -7.05 -7.88 -16.76
C TYR A 172 -6.31 -8.75 -15.75
N ASN A 173 -7.04 -9.58 -15.00
CA ASN A 173 -6.41 -10.54 -14.11
C ASN A 173 -5.54 -11.54 -14.85
N LYS A 174 -5.99 -12.05 -16.02
CA LYS A 174 -5.17 -12.95 -16.84
C LYS A 174 -3.84 -12.31 -17.23
N GLN A 175 -3.84 -11.05 -17.67
CA GLN A 175 -2.63 -10.33 -18.05
C GLN A 175 -1.74 -10.03 -16.82
N LEU A 176 -2.34 -9.65 -15.71
CA LEU A 176 -1.61 -9.39 -14.46
C LEU A 176 -0.92 -10.66 -13.94
N GLN A 177 -1.60 -11.82 -13.97
CA GLN A 177 -0.98 -13.09 -13.60
C GLN A 177 0.13 -13.51 -14.56
N LEU A 178 -0.03 -13.25 -15.86
CA LEU A 178 1.01 -13.50 -16.85
C LEU A 178 2.26 -12.65 -16.54
N PHE A 179 2.08 -11.36 -16.27
CA PHE A 179 3.18 -10.48 -15.85
C PHE A 179 3.89 -11.02 -14.61
N PHE A 180 3.16 -11.38 -13.55
CA PHE A 180 3.76 -11.91 -12.33
C PHE A 180 4.52 -13.21 -12.57
N GLN A 181 3.97 -14.14 -13.37
CA GLN A 181 4.60 -15.42 -13.69
C GLN A 181 5.88 -15.23 -14.53
N THR A 182 5.84 -14.34 -15.52
CA THR A 182 6.99 -14.06 -16.39
C THR A 182 8.18 -13.51 -15.60
N HIS A 183 7.93 -12.70 -14.57
CA HIS A 183 8.96 -12.05 -13.76
C HIS A 183 9.24 -12.76 -12.42
N ALA A 184 8.61 -13.89 -12.14
CA ALA A 184 8.66 -14.57 -10.84
C ALA A 184 10.08 -14.95 -10.41
N GLU A 185 10.86 -15.56 -11.30
CA GLU A 185 12.21 -16.06 -11.01
C GLU A 185 13.13 -14.98 -10.45
N GLU A 186 13.08 -13.80 -11.05
CA GLU A 186 13.88 -12.67 -10.62
C GLU A 186 13.51 -12.22 -9.20
N GLN A 187 12.20 -12.21 -8.88
CA GLN A 187 11.72 -11.77 -7.55
C GLN A 187 12.15 -12.72 -6.43
N PHE A 188 12.15 -14.02 -6.70
CA PHE A 188 12.61 -15.02 -5.72
C PHE A 188 14.14 -15.04 -5.57
N SER A 189 14.86 -14.46 -6.51
CA SER A 189 16.34 -14.43 -6.53
C SER A 189 16.93 -13.11 -6.03
N TYR A 190 16.18 -12.00 -6.09
CA TYR A 190 16.64 -10.66 -5.68
C TYR A 190 16.63 -10.52 -4.16
N LYS A 191 17.78 -10.75 -3.53
CA LYS A 191 17.96 -10.76 -2.08
C LYS A 191 18.49 -9.44 -1.54
N VAL A 192 17.98 -9.04 -0.38
CA VAL A 192 18.42 -7.88 0.40
C VAL A 192 18.55 -8.25 1.87
N THR A 193 19.39 -7.49 2.59
CA THR A 193 19.45 -7.56 4.06
C THR A 193 18.55 -6.47 4.63
N LEU A 194 17.65 -6.82 5.55
CA LEU A 194 16.83 -5.85 6.26
C LEU A 194 17.59 -5.24 7.42
N PRO A 195 17.38 -3.95 7.77
CA PRO A 195 18.02 -3.32 8.92
C PRO A 195 17.77 -4.08 10.21
N ASP A 196 18.78 -4.10 11.10
CA ASP A 196 18.77 -4.78 12.42
C ASP A 196 18.45 -6.29 12.33
N THR A 197 18.84 -6.94 11.24
CA THR A 197 18.68 -8.39 11.10
C THR A 197 19.94 -9.07 10.58
N GLU A 198 20.06 -10.35 10.92
CA GLU A 198 21.05 -11.26 10.35
C GLU A 198 20.36 -12.23 9.39
N GLY A 199 20.34 -11.92 8.12
CA GLY A 199 19.74 -12.78 7.10
C GLY A 199 19.22 -11.99 5.91
N ASN A 200 19.04 -12.72 4.82
CA ASN A 200 18.54 -12.13 3.58
C ASN A 200 17.09 -12.56 3.35
N VAL A 201 16.31 -11.64 2.82
CA VAL A 201 14.98 -11.91 2.28
C VAL A 201 14.96 -11.56 0.81
N SER A 202 14.14 -12.23 0.00
CA SER A 202 13.90 -11.77 -1.36
C SER A 202 12.80 -10.72 -1.34
N VAL A 203 12.93 -9.70 -2.19
CA VAL A 203 11.97 -8.60 -2.34
C VAL A 203 11.75 -8.30 -3.82
N PRO A 204 10.65 -7.64 -4.21
CA PRO A 204 10.41 -7.24 -5.58
C PRO A 204 11.49 -6.33 -6.14
N THR A 205 11.90 -6.60 -7.38
CA THR A 205 12.71 -5.65 -8.16
C THR A 205 11.92 -4.38 -8.46
N SER A 206 12.60 -3.30 -8.82
CA SER A 206 11.96 -1.99 -8.99
C SER A 206 10.87 -2.00 -10.06
N GLU A 207 11.10 -2.65 -11.20
CA GLU A 207 10.11 -2.75 -12.28
C GLU A 207 8.87 -3.54 -11.86
N PHE A 208 9.07 -4.72 -11.30
CA PHE A 208 7.98 -5.53 -10.77
C PHE A 208 7.19 -4.76 -9.71
N ASN A 209 7.90 -4.05 -8.83
CA ASN A 209 7.29 -3.32 -7.73
C ASN A 209 6.42 -2.15 -8.21
N MET A 210 6.77 -1.47 -9.33
CA MET A 210 5.89 -0.45 -9.92
C MET A 210 4.52 -1.00 -10.29
N ILE A 211 4.47 -2.13 -10.97
CA ILE A 211 3.20 -2.77 -11.39
C ILE A 211 2.49 -3.39 -10.18
N HIS A 212 3.22 -4.08 -9.32
CA HIS A 212 2.67 -4.72 -8.13
C HIS A 212 2.05 -3.69 -7.16
N GLN A 213 2.77 -2.62 -6.80
CA GLN A 213 2.26 -1.60 -5.88
C GLN A 213 1.03 -0.91 -6.45
N LEU A 214 1.06 -0.53 -7.73
CA LEU A 214 -0.09 0.11 -8.36
C LEU A 214 -1.31 -0.81 -8.40
N SER A 215 -1.13 -2.10 -8.72
CA SER A 215 -2.20 -3.10 -8.72
C SER A 215 -2.80 -3.29 -7.31
N HIS A 216 -1.95 -3.25 -6.28
CA HIS A 216 -2.34 -3.33 -4.89
C HIS A 216 -3.12 -2.08 -4.44
N VAL A 217 -2.61 -0.88 -4.72
CA VAL A 217 -3.31 0.40 -4.45
C VAL A 217 -4.67 0.43 -5.14
N MET A 218 -4.73 0.04 -6.41
CA MET A 218 -5.97 -0.05 -7.16
C MET A 218 -6.96 -1.05 -6.55
N SER A 219 -6.49 -2.24 -6.14
CA SER A 219 -7.33 -3.24 -5.48
C SER A 219 -7.97 -2.67 -4.21
N HIS A 220 -7.19 -2.05 -3.32
CA HIS A 220 -7.70 -1.43 -2.10
C HIS A 220 -8.62 -0.25 -2.40
N PHE A 221 -8.27 0.60 -3.36
CA PHE A 221 -9.11 1.73 -3.77
C PHE A 221 -10.54 1.30 -4.12
N PHE A 222 -10.72 0.18 -4.81
CA PHE A 222 -12.06 -0.31 -5.18
C PHE A 222 -12.72 -1.19 -4.13
N THR A 223 -12.00 -1.70 -3.13
CA THR A 223 -12.57 -2.63 -2.14
C THR A 223 -12.78 -2.00 -0.76
N GLU A 224 -11.75 -1.44 -0.17
CA GLU A 224 -11.73 -0.98 1.23
C GLU A 224 -11.53 0.52 1.36
N GLY A 225 -10.78 1.09 0.46
CA GLY A 225 -10.25 2.45 0.48
C GLY A 225 -8.75 2.46 0.68
N VAL A 226 -8.10 3.55 0.29
CA VAL A 226 -6.65 3.73 0.41
C VAL A 226 -6.33 4.93 1.29
N GLY A 227 -5.24 4.86 2.05
CA GLY A 227 -4.66 5.99 2.76
C GLY A 227 -3.40 6.48 2.06
N LEU A 228 -2.94 7.65 2.46
CA LEU A 228 -1.76 8.32 1.89
C LEU A 228 -0.48 7.50 2.02
N ARG A 229 -0.39 6.58 3.01
CA ARG A 229 0.73 5.65 3.15
C ARG A 229 1.05 4.92 1.84
N HIS A 230 0.02 4.50 1.09
CA HIS A 230 0.22 3.76 -0.15
C HIS A 230 0.83 4.63 -1.26
N PHE A 231 0.49 5.92 -1.27
CA PHE A 231 1.06 6.88 -2.21
C PHE A 231 2.50 7.24 -1.83
N VAL A 232 2.79 7.43 -0.54
CA VAL A 232 4.18 7.65 -0.09
C VAL A 232 5.07 6.44 -0.39
N ASP A 233 4.56 5.20 -0.24
CA ASP A 233 5.26 3.99 -0.71
C ASP A 233 5.54 4.07 -2.22
N TYR A 234 4.51 4.45 -3.00
CA TYR A 234 4.63 4.49 -4.45
C TYR A 234 5.54 5.64 -4.93
N TYR A 235 5.53 6.78 -4.24
CA TYR A 235 6.47 7.88 -4.44
C TYR A 235 7.92 7.39 -4.41
N TYR A 236 8.29 6.61 -3.40
CA TYR A 236 9.65 6.08 -3.30
C TYR A 236 9.94 4.97 -4.32
N VAL A 237 8.97 4.15 -4.66
CA VAL A 237 9.10 3.16 -5.74
C VAL A 237 9.41 3.86 -7.07
N LEU A 238 8.68 4.92 -7.42
CA LEU A 238 8.88 5.69 -8.65
C LEU A 238 10.25 6.37 -8.68
N ARG A 239 10.71 6.93 -7.56
CA ARG A 239 12.01 7.61 -7.47
C ARG A 239 13.21 6.67 -7.51
N LYS A 240 13.04 5.42 -7.13
CA LYS A 240 14.12 4.42 -7.23
C LYS A 240 14.51 4.17 -8.69
N TYR A 241 13.58 4.38 -9.59
CA TYR A 241 13.78 4.13 -11.01
C TYR A 241 13.79 5.47 -11.76
N LYS A 242 14.92 5.81 -12.38
CA LYS A 242 14.92 6.90 -13.37
C LYS A 242 14.20 6.39 -14.60
N VAL A 243 12.98 6.83 -14.81
CA VAL A 243 12.17 6.57 -16.03
C VAL A 243 12.80 7.27 -17.23
N GLY A 244 14.08 6.99 -17.51
CA GLY A 244 14.87 7.79 -18.45
C GLY A 244 15.07 7.17 -19.84
N SER A 245 14.78 5.88 -20.06
CA SER A 245 14.82 5.29 -21.39
C SER A 245 13.41 5.15 -21.95
N GLY A 246 13.18 5.58 -23.18
CA GLY A 246 11.89 5.45 -23.84
C GLY A 246 11.36 4.02 -23.82
N GLU A 247 12.20 3.04 -24.07
CA GLU A 247 11.83 1.61 -24.09
C GLU A 247 11.27 1.10 -22.76
N PHE A 248 11.88 1.47 -21.63
CA PHE A 248 11.40 1.06 -20.32
C PHE A 248 10.01 1.65 -20.00
N ARG A 249 9.86 2.95 -20.25
CA ARG A 249 8.58 3.64 -20.08
C ARG A 249 7.51 3.02 -20.96
N ASP A 250 7.81 2.73 -22.21
CA ASP A 250 6.89 2.12 -23.18
C ASP A 250 6.44 0.73 -22.72
N HIS A 251 7.37 -0.07 -22.18
CA HIS A 251 7.04 -1.39 -21.59
C HIS A 251 6.10 -1.27 -20.40
N ILE A 252 6.38 -0.37 -19.46
CA ILE A 252 5.48 -0.12 -18.31
C ILE A 252 4.10 0.35 -18.79
N VAL A 253 4.03 1.29 -19.72
CA VAL A 253 2.77 1.80 -20.28
C VAL A 253 1.98 0.70 -20.98
N ALA A 254 2.64 -0.16 -21.75
CA ALA A 254 2.00 -1.33 -22.38
C ALA A 254 1.41 -2.28 -21.32
N THR A 255 2.19 -2.61 -20.29
CA THR A 255 1.73 -3.45 -19.16
C THR A 255 0.52 -2.82 -18.44
N LEU A 256 0.53 -1.51 -18.20
CA LEU A 256 -0.59 -0.79 -17.60
C LEU A 256 -1.86 -0.85 -18.47
N LYS A 257 -1.72 -0.79 -19.80
CA LYS A 257 -2.85 -0.94 -20.76
C LYS A 257 -3.41 -2.36 -20.70
N ASP A 258 -2.55 -3.37 -20.78
CA ASP A 258 -2.95 -4.77 -20.82
C ASP A 258 -3.61 -5.23 -19.51
N THR A 259 -3.16 -4.72 -18.39
CA THR A 259 -3.69 -4.99 -17.05
C THR A 259 -4.87 -4.07 -16.65
N GLY A 260 -5.25 -3.11 -17.51
CA GLY A 260 -6.36 -2.18 -17.29
C GLY A 260 -6.10 -1.13 -16.22
N MET A 261 -4.84 -0.90 -15.87
CA MET A 261 -4.44 0.05 -14.82
C MET A 261 -4.09 1.45 -15.34
N LEU A 262 -3.93 1.64 -16.66
CA LEU A 262 -3.43 2.89 -17.23
C LEU A 262 -4.18 4.13 -16.72
N ARG A 263 -5.50 4.09 -16.78
CA ARG A 263 -6.33 5.22 -16.36
C ARG A 263 -6.22 5.52 -14.86
N PHE A 264 -6.12 4.48 -14.04
CA PHE A 264 -5.88 4.63 -12.61
C PHE A 264 -4.48 5.20 -12.34
N ALA A 265 -3.47 4.73 -13.09
CA ALA A 265 -2.11 5.26 -13.02
C ALA A 265 -2.04 6.76 -13.32
N GLN A 266 -2.78 7.25 -14.32
CA GLN A 266 -2.84 8.67 -14.66
C GLN A 266 -3.36 9.52 -13.48
N GLY A 267 -4.39 9.04 -12.78
CA GLY A 267 -4.88 9.71 -11.56
C GLY A 267 -3.90 9.63 -10.39
N VAL A 268 -3.24 8.47 -10.22
CA VAL A 268 -2.17 8.33 -9.21
C VAL A 268 -1.02 9.29 -9.49
N MET A 269 -0.57 9.43 -10.76
CA MET A 269 0.49 10.38 -11.11
C MET A 269 0.09 11.83 -10.80
N TRP A 270 -1.18 12.19 -10.92
CA TRP A 270 -1.65 13.50 -10.50
C TRP A 270 -1.49 13.69 -8.97
N VAL A 271 -1.90 12.71 -8.18
CA VAL A 271 -1.74 12.76 -6.70
C VAL A 271 -0.25 12.83 -6.32
N GLU A 272 0.60 12.01 -6.94
CA GLU A 272 2.04 12.02 -6.68
C GLU A 272 2.69 13.36 -7.01
N LYS A 273 2.34 13.97 -8.14
CA LYS A 273 2.85 15.25 -8.58
C LYS A 273 2.32 16.40 -7.72
N GLU A 274 1.01 16.56 -7.65
CA GLU A 274 0.39 17.73 -7.05
C GLU A 274 0.41 17.70 -5.51
N CYS A 275 0.25 16.51 -4.90
CA CYS A 275 0.20 16.40 -3.44
C CYS A 275 1.58 16.14 -2.83
N LEU A 276 2.38 15.24 -3.41
CA LEU A 276 3.66 14.85 -2.84
C LEU A 276 4.88 15.52 -3.49
N GLY A 277 4.67 16.28 -4.57
CA GLY A 277 5.74 17.01 -5.26
C GLY A 277 6.69 16.11 -6.05
N LEU A 278 6.18 14.99 -6.61
CA LEU A 278 6.98 14.10 -7.45
C LEU A 278 7.40 14.85 -8.72
N GLU A 279 8.70 14.79 -9.02
CA GLU A 279 9.25 15.46 -10.19
C GLU A 279 8.80 14.77 -11.50
N GLU A 280 8.62 15.56 -12.57
CA GLU A 280 8.11 15.10 -13.87
C GLU A 280 8.91 13.94 -14.47
N GLN A 281 10.20 13.90 -14.22
CA GLN A 281 11.09 12.83 -14.72
C GLN A 281 10.75 11.44 -14.16
N PHE A 282 9.99 11.35 -13.06
CA PHE A 282 9.57 10.10 -12.43
C PHE A 282 8.13 9.70 -12.77
N LEU A 283 7.41 10.55 -13.50
CA LEU A 283 6.05 10.22 -13.95
C LEU A 283 6.11 9.16 -15.04
N ILE A 284 5.44 8.03 -14.81
CA ILE A 284 5.38 6.92 -15.78
C ILE A 284 4.35 7.16 -16.89
N VAL A 285 3.29 7.93 -16.60
CA VAL A 285 2.25 8.35 -17.54
C VAL A 285 1.88 9.80 -17.27
N GLU A 286 1.26 10.47 -18.25
CA GLU A 286 0.76 11.83 -18.07
C GLU A 286 -0.34 11.86 -16.99
N PRO A 287 -0.26 12.78 -16.01
CA PRO A 287 -1.31 12.96 -15.01
C PRO A 287 -2.67 13.32 -15.61
N GLU A 288 -3.74 12.81 -15.01
CA GLU A 288 -5.11 13.18 -15.36
C GLU A 288 -5.84 13.74 -14.15
N GLU A 289 -6.19 15.01 -14.19
CA GLU A 289 -6.65 15.79 -13.06
C GLU A 289 -7.98 15.28 -12.48
N ASN A 290 -9.00 15.02 -13.31
CA ASN A 290 -10.31 14.63 -12.79
C ASN A 290 -10.25 13.29 -12.04
N ILE A 291 -9.43 12.36 -12.53
CA ILE A 291 -9.21 11.07 -11.86
C ILE A 291 -8.37 11.29 -10.60
N GLY A 292 -7.35 12.13 -10.69
CA GLY A 292 -6.50 12.48 -9.56
C GLY A 292 -7.28 13.10 -8.42
N GLN A 293 -8.12 14.09 -8.71
CA GLN A 293 -8.99 14.73 -7.73
C GLN A 293 -9.97 13.75 -7.10
N LEU A 294 -10.56 12.82 -7.88
CA LEU A 294 -11.42 11.78 -7.33
C LEU A 294 -10.65 10.88 -6.36
N ILE A 295 -9.45 10.39 -6.75
CA ILE A 295 -8.61 9.55 -5.90
C ILE A 295 -8.23 10.31 -4.63
N PHE A 296 -7.83 11.55 -4.75
CA PHE A 296 -7.48 12.43 -3.64
C PHE A 296 -8.63 12.60 -2.64
N GLN A 297 -9.83 12.91 -3.12
CA GLN A 297 -11.02 13.07 -2.27
C GLN A 297 -11.38 11.76 -1.54
N GLU A 298 -11.34 10.62 -2.23
CA GLU A 298 -11.62 9.31 -1.64
C GLU A 298 -10.56 8.95 -0.58
N MET A 299 -9.28 9.23 -0.83
CA MET A 299 -8.17 9.01 0.10
C MET A 299 -8.32 9.86 1.37
N LEU A 300 -8.58 11.17 1.23
CA LEU A 300 -8.71 12.06 2.38
C LEU A 300 -9.90 11.71 3.26
N ALA A 301 -11.05 11.46 2.63
CA ALA A 301 -12.25 11.12 3.38
C ALA A 301 -12.11 9.77 4.10
N GLY A 302 -11.60 8.75 3.40
CA GLY A 302 -11.51 7.39 3.90
C GLY A 302 -10.40 7.17 4.92
N GLY A 303 -9.28 7.85 4.78
CA GLY A 303 -8.07 7.52 5.53
C GLY A 303 -7.58 6.10 5.25
N ASN A 304 -6.69 5.61 6.08
CA ASN A 304 -6.09 4.29 5.88
C ASN A 304 -7.16 3.17 5.90
N PHE A 305 -7.28 2.42 4.81
CA PHE A 305 -8.28 1.36 4.59
C PHE A 305 -9.75 1.80 4.75
N GLY A 306 -10.06 3.07 4.47
CA GLY A 306 -11.42 3.59 4.56
C GLY A 306 -12.02 3.58 5.98
N ARG A 307 -11.19 3.40 7.02
CA ARG A 307 -11.64 3.25 8.42
C ARG A 307 -12.23 4.53 9.01
N HIS A 308 -11.89 5.67 8.44
CA HIS A 308 -12.29 6.98 8.92
C HIS A 308 -13.39 7.63 8.07
N ASP A 309 -13.97 6.92 7.11
CA ASP A 309 -14.98 7.44 6.21
C ASP A 309 -16.31 7.69 6.92
N GLN A 310 -16.59 8.95 7.20
CA GLN A 310 -17.84 9.38 7.85
C GLN A 310 -19.01 9.55 6.85
N ARG A 311 -18.75 9.57 5.54
CA ARG A 311 -19.79 9.69 4.51
C ARG A 311 -20.71 8.48 4.48
N TYR A 312 -20.28 7.38 5.04
CA TYR A 312 -20.94 6.08 5.03
C TYR A 312 -21.19 5.55 6.43
N THR A 313 -21.99 6.30 7.23
CA THR A 313 -22.34 5.94 8.63
C THR A 313 -23.01 4.58 8.77
N PHE A 314 -23.69 4.11 7.72
CA PHE A 314 -24.32 2.78 7.66
C PHE A 314 -23.32 1.62 7.76
N ARG A 315 -22.05 1.84 7.49
CA ARG A 315 -21.00 0.79 7.63
C ARG A 315 -20.93 0.19 9.04
N LYS A 316 -21.34 0.95 10.07
CA LYS A 316 -21.38 0.51 11.47
C LYS A 316 -22.62 -0.31 11.81
N GLN A 317 -23.64 -0.38 10.95
CA GLN A 317 -24.95 -0.98 11.22
C GLN A 317 -25.08 -2.46 10.80
N GLY A 318 -23.98 -3.13 10.46
CA GLY A 318 -23.95 -4.55 10.14
C GLY A 318 -23.52 -4.91 8.73
N TYR A 319 -23.47 -6.19 8.43
CA TYR A 319 -22.87 -6.74 7.22
C TYR A 319 -23.58 -6.32 5.92
N LEU A 320 -24.93 -6.32 5.93
CA LEU A 320 -25.73 -5.92 4.77
C LEU A 320 -25.59 -4.43 4.44
N ALA A 321 -25.59 -3.58 5.48
CA ALA A 321 -25.40 -2.15 5.33
C ALA A 321 -24.00 -1.81 4.80
N ARG A 322 -22.99 -2.55 5.21
CA ARG A 322 -21.63 -2.44 4.67
C ARG A 322 -21.60 -2.79 3.18
N GLY A 323 -22.24 -3.88 2.78
CA GLY A 323 -22.33 -4.30 1.38
C GLY A 323 -23.06 -3.27 0.50
N ALA A 324 -24.17 -2.71 0.98
CA ALA A 324 -24.91 -1.67 0.27
C ALA A 324 -24.06 -0.38 0.08
N THR A 325 -23.33 0.03 1.12
CA THR A 325 -22.41 1.17 1.08
C THR A 325 -21.31 0.97 0.03
N ASP A 326 -20.72 -0.22 0.01
CA ASP A 326 -19.65 -0.53 -0.94
C ASP A 326 -20.17 -0.51 -2.40
N VAL A 327 -21.38 -1.05 -2.64
CA VAL A 327 -22.02 -1.00 -3.97
C VAL A 327 -22.31 0.44 -4.38
N PHE A 328 -22.87 1.26 -3.49
CA PHE A 328 -23.13 2.68 -3.77
C PHE A 328 -21.86 3.44 -4.13
N ARG A 329 -20.77 3.21 -3.41
CA ARG A 329 -19.46 3.78 -3.69
C ARG A 329 -18.96 3.36 -5.09
N LEU A 330 -19.09 2.08 -5.44
CA LEU A 330 -18.68 1.56 -6.75
C LEU A 330 -19.51 2.13 -7.89
N ILE A 331 -20.81 2.39 -7.68
CA ILE A 331 -21.66 3.08 -8.65
C ILE A 331 -21.17 4.50 -8.92
N LYS A 332 -20.74 5.23 -7.88
CA LYS A 332 -20.13 6.57 -8.04
C LYS A 332 -18.82 6.54 -8.83
N LEU A 333 -18.05 5.48 -8.71
CA LEU A 333 -16.78 5.30 -9.44
C LEU A 333 -16.98 4.81 -10.89
N ALA A 334 -18.15 4.24 -11.20
CA ALA A 334 -18.43 3.62 -12.47
C ALA A 334 -18.29 4.54 -13.70
N PRO A 335 -18.62 5.85 -13.67
CA PRO A 335 -18.41 6.73 -14.82
C PRO A 335 -16.95 6.80 -15.27
N LEU A 336 -16.00 6.74 -14.35
CA LEU A 336 -14.57 6.77 -14.66
C LEU A 336 -13.97 5.36 -14.81
N PHE A 337 -14.51 4.37 -14.10
CA PHE A 337 -13.98 2.99 -14.05
C PHE A 337 -15.09 1.93 -14.25
N PRO A 338 -15.79 1.91 -15.40
CA PRO A 338 -17.00 1.08 -15.56
C PRO A 338 -16.73 -0.42 -15.39
N SER A 339 -15.71 -0.96 -16.05
CA SER A 339 -15.39 -2.39 -15.98
C SER A 339 -14.96 -2.83 -14.57
N VAL A 340 -14.10 -2.04 -13.92
CA VAL A 340 -13.59 -2.38 -12.58
C VAL A 340 -14.70 -2.31 -11.54
N SER A 341 -15.53 -1.27 -11.59
CA SER A 341 -16.69 -1.13 -10.68
C SER A 341 -17.67 -2.28 -10.86
N PHE A 342 -18.06 -2.60 -12.10
CA PHE A 342 -18.96 -3.72 -12.39
C PHE A 342 -18.44 -5.05 -11.85
N TRP A 343 -17.21 -5.43 -12.21
CA TRP A 343 -16.66 -6.71 -11.79
C TRP A 343 -16.36 -6.78 -10.29
N THR A 344 -16.06 -5.65 -9.64
CA THR A 344 -15.92 -5.61 -8.17
C THR A 344 -17.27 -5.84 -7.49
N ILE A 345 -18.36 -5.27 -8.01
CA ILE A 345 -19.73 -5.57 -7.51
C ILE A 345 -20.04 -7.05 -7.68
N VAL A 346 -19.79 -7.63 -8.86
CA VAL A 346 -20.02 -9.06 -9.13
C VAL A 346 -19.21 -9.94 -8.14
N GLY A 347 -17.95 -9.61 -7.90
CA GLY A 347 -17.09 -10.33 -6.94
C GLY A 347 -17.65 -10.26 -5.52
N LYS A 348 -18.05 -9.07 -5.06
CA LYS A 348 -18.67 -8.90 -3.73
C LYS A 348 -19.95 -9.71 -3.57
N VAL A 349 -20.83 -9.73 -4.58
CA VAL A 349 -22.08 -10.52 -4.55
C VAL A 349 -21.79 -12.03 -4.49
N LYS A 350 -20.82 -12.53 -5.25
CA LYS A 350 -20.39 -13.94 -5.20
C LYS A 350 -19.83 -14.31 -3.82
N ASN A 351 -18.97 -13.49 -3.26
CA ASN A 351 -18.38 -13.73 -1.94
C ASN A 351 -19.41 -13.65 -0.81
N GLN A 352 -20.44 -12.81 -0.93
CA GLN A 352 -21.54 -12.77 0.04
C GLN A 352 -22.40 -14.04 -0.02
N ARG A 353 -22.73 -14.54 -1.20
CA ARG A 353 -23.48 -15.81 -1.33
C ARG A 353 -22.72 -16.97 -0.68
N TRP A 354 -21.41 -17.04 -0.89
CA TRP A 354 -20.59 -18.10 -0.31
C TRP A 354 -20.50 -18.07 1.23
N LYS A 355 -20.53 -16.87 1.86
CA LYS A 355 -20.55 -16.73 3.33
C LYS A 355 -21.91 -17.00 3.98
N VAL A 356 -23.01 -16.84 3.24
CA VAL A 356 -24.37 -17.11 3.72
C VAL A 356 -24.75 -18.59 3.58
N THR A 357 -24.07 -19.34 2.72
CA THR A 357 -24.33 -20.76 2.46
C THR A 357 -23.40 -21.71 3.23
N ARG A 358 -22.55 -21.19 4.11
CA ARG A 358 -21.74 -21.92 5.09
C ARG A 358 -22.13 -21.49 6.51
#